data_751c5cd9b74aed4621541a46f59a602c
#
_entry.id   751c5cd9b74aed4621541a46f59a602c
#
_cell.length_a   1.000
_cell.length_b   1.000
_cell.length_c   1.000
_cell.angle_alpha   90.00
_cell.angle_beta   90.00
_cell.angle_gamma   90.00
#
_symmetry.space_group_name_H-M   'P 1'
#
loop_
_entity.id
_entity.type
_entity.pdbx_description
1 polymer ?
#
loop_
_entity_poly.entity_id
_entity_poly.type
_entity_poly.pdbx_seq_one_letter_code
_entity_poly.pdbx_strand_id
1 'polypeptide(L)'
;DVSPWQVWGSALGIVSVIVAVLGGIWFGVFTPTEGAGAGAFIGLVMAIAKGMRYRGIIDAILSVGRTSAPILLLLVSASLYSRTLAMTGVSNAIQDIFLNTDMLPWMILAVMVGIWILLGMVIDSISIMLLTVTIFEPIAVNLGYDPIAFAIVGILAIEAGLLTPPFGL
;
A
#
# COMPACT_ATOMS: atom_id res chain seq x y z
N ASP A 1 11.08 17.40 30.13
CA ASP A 1 11.78 18.40 29.29
C ASP A 1 12.80 17.64 28.44
N VAL A 2 12.50 17.52 27.15
CA VAL A 2 13.42 16.87 26.20
C VAL A 2 14.46 17.89 25.79
N SER A 3 15.73 17.58 26.02
CA SER A 3 16.85 18.47 25.62
C SER A 3 16.83 18.75 24.11
N PRO A 4 17.02 20.02 23.67
CA PRO A 4 17.06 20.37 22.24
C PRO A 4 18.04 19.52 21.42
N TRP A 5 19.16 19.12 22.01
CA TRP A 5 20.14 18.25 21.38
C TRP A 5 19.65 16.83 21.14
N GLN A 6 18.77 16.31 21.98
CA GLN A 6 18.13 15.00 21.77
C GLN A 6 17.10 15.05 20.64
N VAL A 7 16.38 16.17 20.52
CA VAL A 7 15.42 16.39 19.42
C VAL A 7 16.16 16.45 18.07
N TRP A 8 17.23 17.28 18.00
CA TRP A 8 18.03 17.41 16.79
C TRP A 8 18.74 16.11 16.41
N GLY A 9 19.27 15.37 17.35
CA GLY A 9 19.89 14.07 17.10
C GLY A 9 18.89 13.02 16.60
N SER A 10 17.65 13.08 17.08
CA SER A 10 16.59 12.18 16.59
C SER A 10 16.09 12.59 15.21
N ALA A 11 15.92 13.89 14.96
CA ALA A 11 15.54 14.42 13.66
C ALA A 11 16.56 14.08 12.57
N LEU A 12 17.85 14.29 12.85
CA LEU A 12 18.93 13.92 11.93
C LEU A 12 18.95 12.41 11.64
N GLY A 13 18.70 11.59 12.66
CA GLY A 13 18.59 10.15 12.47
C GLY A 13 17.45 9.76 11.53
N ILE A 14 16.27 10.32 11.73
CA ILE A 14 15.10 10.06 10.87
C ILE A 14 15.38 10.53 9.43
N VAL A 15 15.88 11.75 9.28
CA VAL A 15 16.21 12.30 7.96
C VAL A 15 17.26 11.45 7.26
N SER A 16 18.30 10.98 7.96
CA SER A 16 19.34 10.13 7.35
C SER A 16 18.79 8.80 6.84
N VAL A 17 17.87 8.17 7.57
CA VAL A 17 17.19 6.94 7.12
C VAL A 17 16.35 7.22 5.87
N ILE A 18 15.55 8.28 5.90
CA ILE A 18 14.71 8.67 4.78
C ILE A 18 15.56 8.92 3.52
N VAL A 19 16.60 9.73 3.65
CA VAL A 19 17.51 10.07 2.54
C VAL A 19 18.23 8.83 2.02
N ALA A 20 18.74 7.97 2.91
CA ALA A 20 19.45 6.76 2.51
C ALA A 20 18.53 5.78 1.77
N VAL A 21 17.32 5.54 2.28
CA VAL A 21 16.37 4.58 1.69
C VAL A 21 15.74 5.13 0.42
N LEU A 22 15.08 6.29 0.50
CA LEU A 22 14.42 6.87 -0.66
C LEU A 22 15.41 7.34 -1.72
N GLY A 23 16.53 7.92 -1.32
CA GLY A 23 17.59 8.28 -2.25
C GLY A 23 18.19 7.06 -2.92
N GLY A 24 18.47 5.98 -2.19
CA GLY A 24 18.96 4.73 -2.75
C GLY A 24 17.99 4.10 -3.77
N ILE A 25 16.69 4.16 -3.50
CA ILE A 25 15.65 3.70 -4.44
C ILE A 25 15.58 4.65 -5.66
N TRP A 26 15.59 5.96 -5.44
CA TRP A 26 15.51 6.95 -6.52
C TRP A 26 16.67 6.88 -7.49
N PHE A 27 17.89 6.68 -6.97
CA PHE A 27 19.09 6.54 -7.80
C PHE A 27 19.28 5.11 -8.35
N GLY A 28 18.35 4.19 -8.11
CA GLY A 28 18.41 2.82 -8.63
C GLY A 28 19.47 1.93 -7.95
N VAL A 29 19.98 2.35 -6.79
CA VAL A 29 20.93 1.55 -5.98
C VAL A 29 20.22 0.39 -5.28
N PHE A 30 18.99 0.62 -4.85
CA PHE A 30 18.15 -0.36 -4.17
C PHE A 30 16.81 -0.53 -4.89
N THR A 31 16.35 -1.77 -4.96
CA THR A 31 14.92 -2.04 -5.15
C THR A 31 14.14 -1.61 -3.90
N PRO A 32 12.81 -1.37 -3.97
CA PRO A 32 12.01 -1.03 -2.79
C PRO A 32 12.16 -2.01 -1.63
N THR A 33 12.27 -3.33 -1.93
CA THR A 33 12.46 -4.38 -0.92
C THR A 33 13.84 -4.31 -0.27
N GLU A 34 14.88 -4.09 -1.07
CA GLU A 34 16.25 -3.92 -0.55
C GLU A 34 16.37 -2.63 0.27
N GLY A 35 15.72 -1.55 -0.19
CA GLY A 35 15.63 -0.28 0.54
C GLY A 35 14.96 -0.45 1.91
N ALA A 36 13.89 -1.24 1.99
CA ALA A 36 13.25 -1.57 3.26
C ALA A 36 14.19 -2.35 4.20
N GLY A 37 14.93 -3.34 3.67
CA GLY A 37 15.94 -4.08 4.41
C GLY A 37 17.09 -3.17 4.92
N ALA A 38 17.60 -2.30 4.06
CA ALA A 38 18.62 -1.30 4.42
C ALA A 38 18.10 -0.36 5.51
N GLY A 39 16.89 0.14 5.39
CA GLY A 39 16.24 1.00 6.40
C GLY A 39 16.09 0.30 7.75
N ALA A 40 15.66 -0.96 7.75
CA ALA A 40 15.56 -1.76 8.97
C ALA A 40 16.93 -1.98 9.63
N PHE A 41 17.96 -2.25 8.83
CA PHE A 41 19.33 -2.40 9.32
C PHE A 41 19.87 -1.11 9.94
N ILE A 42 19.75 0.03 9.23
CA ILE A 42 20.17 1.33 9.74
C ILE A 42 19.41 1.68 11.02
N GLY A 43 18.10 1.46 11.05
CA GLY A 43 17.27 1.65 12.23
C GLY A 43 17.71 0.82 13.43
N LEU A 44 18.06 -0.45 13.21
CA LEU A 44 18.58 -1.34 14.24
C LEU A 44 19.93 -0.84 14.79
N VAL A 45 20.86 -0.47 13.90
CA VAL A 45 22.17 0.08 14.30
C VAL A 45 22.00 1.34 15.14
N MET A 46 21.12 2.25 14.71
CA MET A 46 20.82 3.47 15.46
C MET A 46 20.17 3.19 16.81
N ALA A 47 19.28 2.23 16.88
CA ALA A 47 18.62 1.82 18.13
C ALA A 47 19.65 1.27 19.13
N ILE A 48 20.56 0.41 18.68
CA ILE A 48 21.66 -0.12 19.50
C ILE A 48 22.61 1.01 19.93
N ALA A 49 22.99 1.92 19.03
CA ALA A 49 23.83 3.07 19.35
C ALA A 49 23.20 4.02 20.38
N LYS A 50 21.85 4.11 20.41
CA LYS A 50 21.10 4.86 21.42
C LYS A 50 20.88 4.07 22.72
N GLY A 51 21.46 2.88 22.84
CA GLY A 51 21.42 2.07 24.08
C GLY A 51 20.20 1.17 24.20
N MET A 52 19.51 0.84 23.10
CA MET A 52 18.44 -0.14 23.13
C MET A 52 18.98 -1.49 23.58
N ARG A 53 18.32 -2.08 24.60
CA ARG A 53 18.70 -3.39 25.14
C ARG A 53 18.10 -4.52 24.31
N TYR A 54 18.64 -5.72 24.45
CA TYR A 54 18.20 -6.93 23.77
C TYR A 54 16.68 -7.18 23.87
N ARG A 55 16.08 -6.92 25.04
CA ARG A 55 14.62 -7.04 25.22
C ARG A 55 13.84 -6.09 24.30
N GLY A 56 14.30 -4.85 24.14
CA GLY A 56 13.66 -3.90 23.23
C GLY A 56 13.73 -4.32 21.75
N ILE A 57 14.82 -4.99 21.36
CA ILE A 57 14.94 -5.54 20.00
C ILE A 57 13.92 -6.68 19.80
N ILE A 58 13.79 -7.60 20.78
CA ILE A 58 12.79 -8.67 20.72
C ILE A 58 11.37 -8.09 20.67
N ASP A 59 11.06 -7.10 21.51
CA ASP A 59 9.76 -6.47 21.54
C ASP A 59 9.44 -5.79 20.20
N ALA A 60 10.43 -5.14 19.56
CA ALA A 60 10.30 -4.57 18.22
C ALA A 60 10.00 -5.66 17.18
N ILE A 61 10.73 -6.77 17.17
CA ILE A 61 10.51 -7.90 16.25
C ILE A 61 9.12 -8.49 16.44
N LEU A 62 8.69 -8.71 17.69
CA LEU A 62 7.36 -9.23 17.99
C LEU A 62 6.26 -8.25 17.58
N SER A 63 6.49 -6.95 17.74
CA SER A 63 5.56 -5.91 17.30
C SER A 63 5.39 -5.92 15.78
N VAL A 64 6.49 -6.02 15.03
CA VAL A 64 6.45 -6.17 13.56
C VAL A 64 5.69 -7.44 13.18
N GLY A 65 5.96 -8.56 13.84
CA GLY A 65 5.24 -9.82 13.59
C GLY A 65 3.74 -9.69 13.80
N ARG A 66 3.32 -9.03 14.88
CA ARG A 66 1.89 -8.80 15.18
C ARG A 66 1.20 -7.93 14.14
N THR A 67 1.89 -6.97 13.55
CA THR A 67 1.36 -6.11 12.49
C THR A 67 1.39 -6.80 11.14
N SER A 68 2.45 -7.53 10.83
CA SER A 68 2.63 -8.16 9.52
C SER A 68 1.81 -9.43 9.34
N ALA A 69 1.58 -10.21 10.40
CA ALA A 69 0.85 -11.47 10.30
C ALA A 69 -0.58 -11.33 9.75
N PRO A 70 -1.42 -10.37 10.21
CA PRO A 70 -2.73 -10.14 9.62
C PRO A 70 -2.65 -9.73 8.15
N ILE A 71 -1.68 -8.90 7.77
CA ILE A 71 -1.48 -8.46 6.39
C ILE A 71 -1.13 -9.64 5.49
N LEU A 72 -0.22 -10.52 5.93
CA LEU A 72 0.12 -11.73 5.18
C LEU A 72 -1.07 -12.69 5.03
N LEU A 73 -1.89 -12.83 6.08
CA LEU A 73 -3.12 -13.63 6.01
C LEU A 73 -4.11 -13.04 5.00
N LEU A 74 -4.27 -11.71 4.98
CA LEU A 74 -5.10 -11.03 3.99
C LEU A 74 -4.58 -11.26 2.56
N LEU A 75 -3.28 -11.19 2.33
CA LEU A 75 -2.67 -11.47 1.02
C LEU A 75 -2.95 -12.89 0.53
N VAL A 76 -2.83 -13.88 1.40
CA VAL A 76 -3.16 -15.28 1.07
C VAL A 76 -4.64 -15.42 0.76
N SER A 77 -5.52 -14.86 1.61
CA SER A 77 -6.96 -14.89 1.41
C SER A 77 -7.38 -14.21 0.10
N ALA A 78 -6.80 -13.05 -0.21
CA ALA A 78 -7.04 -12.33 -1.45
C ALA A 78 -6.57 -13.11 -2.69
N SER A 79 -5.44 -13.81 -2.59
CA SER A 79 -4.96 -14.69 -3.66
C SER A 79 -5.94 -15.84 -3.94
N LEU A 80 -6.49 -16.45 -2.91
CA LEU A 80 -7.53 -17.49 -3.06
C LEU A 80 -8.82 -16.91 -3.64
N TYR A 81 -9.26 -15.76 -3.16
CA TYR A 81 -10.42 -15.04 -3.67
C TYR A 81 -10.27 -14.72 -5.18
N SER A 82 -9.14 -14.15 -5.58
CA SER A 82 -8.83 -13.84 -6.97
C SER A 82 -8.91 -15.09 -7.87
N ARG A 83 -8.31 -16.20 -7.42
CA ARG A 83 -8.38 -17.48 -8.16
C ARG A 83 -9.81 -17.99 -8.27
N THR A 84 -10.59 -17.90 -7.21
CA THR A 84 -12.02 -18.31 -7.21
C THR A 84 -12.82 -17.48 -8.20
N LEU A 85 -12.64 -16.17 -8.22
CA LEU A 85 -13.32 -15.29 -9.19
C LEU A 85 -12.95 -15.64 -10.64
N ALA A 86 -11.65 -15.90 -10.89
CA ALA A 86 -11.18 -16.29 -12.22
C ALA A 86 -11.77 -17.65 -12.66
N MET A 87 -11.82 -18.64 -11.77
CA MET A 87 -12.35 -19.98 -12.07
C MET A 87 -13.87 -20.00 -12.26
N THR A 88 -14.59 -19.15 -11.55
CA THR A 88 -16.07 -19.06 -11.66
C THR A 88 -16.53 -18.22 -12.83
N GLY A 89 -15.64 -17.51 -13.52
CA GLY A 89 -15.99 -16.61 -14.61
C GLY A 89 -16.64 -15.30 -14.19
N VAL A 90 -16.77 -15.05 -12.89
CA VAL A 90 -17.39 -13.81 -12.36
C VAL A 90 -16.61 -12.57 -12.80
N SER A 91 -15.27 -12.65 -12.80
CA SER A 91 -14.43 -11.53 -13.28
C SER A 91 -14.73 -11.20 -14.73
N ASN A 92 -14.90 -12.21 -15.60
CA ASN A 92 -15.23 -12.02 -17.02
C ASN A 92 -16.65 -11.42 -17.17
N ALA A 93 -17.62 -11.91 -16.42
CA ALA A 93 -18.97 -11.38 -16.47
C ALA A 93 -19.05 -9.89 -16.07
N ILE A 94 -18.28 -9.49 -15.05
CA ILE A 94 -18.19 -8.08 -14.65
C ILE A 94 -17.49 -7.25 -15.73
N GLN A 95 -16.38 -7.77 -16.32
CA GLN A 95 -15.70 -7.11 -17.42
C GLN A 95 -16.64 -6.90 -18.62
N ASP A 96 -17.41 -7.92 -19.00
CA ASP A 96 -18.37 -7.85 -20.10
C ASP A 96 -19.43 -6.76 -19.86
N ILE A 97 -19.90 -6.58 -18.63
CA ILE A 97 -20.86 -5.51 -18.28
C ILE A 97 -20.22 -4.14 -18.55
N PHE A 98 -18.96 -3.94 -18.15
CA PHE A 98 -18.26 -2.66 -18.33
C PHE A 98 -17.87 -2.41 -19.80
N LEU A 99 -17.39 -3.43 -20.50
CA LEU A 99 -16.87 -3.30 -21.86
C LEU A 99 -17.97 -3.27 -22.94
N ASN A 100 -19.13 -3.90 -22.69
CA ASN A 100 -20.28 -3.89 -23.60
C ASN A 100 -21.23 -2.69 -23.37
N THR A 101 -20.85 -1.77 -22.47
CA THR A 101 -21.62 -0.53 -22.26
C THR A 101 -21.10 0.53 -23.24
N ASP A 102 -22.01 1.30 -23.86
CA ASP A 102 -21.67 2.44 -24.76
C ASP A 102 -21.04 3.64 -24.01
N MET A 103 -20.34 3.36 -22.89
CA MET A 103 -19.66 4.39 -22.09
C MET A 103 -18.27 4.65 -22.64
N LEU A 104 -17.90 5.92 -22.62
CA LEU A 104 -16.52 6.31 -22.96
C LEU A 104 -15.53 5.76 -21.91
N PRO A 105 -14.30 5.37 -22.30
CA PRO A 105 -13.32 4.80 -21.37
C PRO A 105 -13.11 5.61 -20.08
N TRP A 106 -13.07 6.96 -20.18
CA TRP A 106 -12.90 7.83 -19.03
C TRP A 106 -14.10 7.80 -18.06
N MET A 107 -15.33 7.51 -18.56
CA MET A 107 -16.51 7.38 -17.71
C MET A 107 -16.43 6.09 -16.88
N ILE A 108 -15.96 5.01 -17.48
CA ILE A 108 -15.74 3.75 -16.77
C ILE A 108 -14.67 3.94 -15.68
N LEU A 109 -13.57 4.62 -16.02
CA LEU A 109 -12.56 4.99 -15.03
C LEU A 109 -13.13 5.83 -13.89
N ALA A 110 -13.97 6.82 -14.20
CA ALA A 110 -14.62 7.65 -13.19
C ALA A 110 -15.54 6.84 -12.26
N VAL A 111 -16.26 5.85 -12.79
CA VAL A 111 -17.07 4.93 -11.98
C VAL A 111 -16.18 4.11 -11.03
N MET A 112 -15.07 3.55 -11.53
CA MET A 112 -14.12 2.79 -10.70
C MET A 112 -13.53 3.66 -9.58
N VAL A 113 -13.11 4.88 -9.92
CA VAL A 113 -12.60 5.87 -8.95
C VAL A 113 -13.67 6.21 -7.92
N GLY A 114 -14.93 6.42 -8.34
CA GLY A 114 -16.05 6.64 -7.44
C GLY A 114 -16.28 5.48 -6.47
N ILE A 115 -16.20 4.24 -6.97
CA ILE A 115 -16.31 3.04 -6.13
C ILE A 115 -15.17 3.00 -5.10
N TRP A 116 -13.93 3.27 -5.51
CA TRP A 116 -12.77 3.29 -4.60
C TRP A 116 -12.89 4.36 -3.52
N ILE A 117 -13.34 5.56 -3.86
CA ILE A 117 -13.58 6.62 -2.88
C ILE A 117 -14.65 6.19 -1.87
N LEU A 118 -15.76 5.63 -2.34
CA LEU A 118 -16.85 5.17 -1.47
C LEU A 118 -16.40 4.03 -0.55
N LEU A 119 -15.65 3.06 -1.06
CA LEU A 119 -15.10 1.97 -0.26
C LEU A 119 -14.06 2.49 0.74
N GLY A 120 -13.22 3.44 0.34
CA GLY A 120 -12.23 4.09 1.20
C GLY A 120 -12.83 4.78 2.41
N MET A 121 -14.08 5.24 2.32
CA MET A 121 -14.81 5.81 3.46
C MET A 121 -15.17 4.78 4.55
N VAL A 122 -15.08 3.47 4.28
CA VAL A 122 -15.61 2.40 5.15
C VAL A 122 -14.59 1.32 5.46
N ILE A 123 -13.65 1.05 4.55
CA ILE A 123 -12.75 -0.10 4.61
C ILE A 123 -11.29 0.40 4.45
N ASP A 124 -10.33 -0.32 5.00
CA ASP A 124 -8.90 0.00 4.88
C ASP A 124 -8.37 -0.16 3.44
N SER A 125 -7.34 0.60 3.10
CA SER A 125 -6.75 0.65 1.75
C SER A 125 -6.29 -0.71 1.23
N ILE A 126 -5.64 -1.51 2.07
CA ILE A 126 -5.09 -2.82 1.67
C ILE A 126 -6.22 -3.76 1.26
N SER A 127 -7.27 -3.85 2.08
CA SER A 127 -8.44 -4.69 1.80
C SER A 127 -9.15 -4.27 0.51
N ILE A 128 -9.33 -2.98 0.29
CA ILE A 128 -9.96 -2.47 -0.93
C ILE A 128 -9.13 -2.85 -2.16
N MET A 129 -7.82 -2.59 -2.13
CA MET A 129 -6.95 -2.95 -3.25
C MET A 129 -7.00 -4.44 -3.56
N LEU A 130 -6.88 -5.28 -2.56
CA LEU A 130 -6.86 -6.73 -2.75
C LEU A 130 -8.18 -7.29 -3.29
N LEU A 131 -9.30 -6.68 -2.93
CA LEU A 131 -10.63 -7.10 -3.40
C LEU A 131 -10.92 -6.62 -4.83
N THR A 132 -10.50 -5.40 -5.18
CA THR A 132 -10.96 -4.74 -6.39
C THR A 132 -9.96 -4.80 -7.55
N VAL A 133 -8.64 -4.84 -7.28
CA VAL A 133 -7.62 -4.83 -8.35
C VAL A 133 -7.78 -6.00 -9.32
N THR A 134 -8.14 -7.17 -8.82
CA THR A 134 -8.32 -8.38 -9.63
C THR A 134 -9.47 -8.28 -10.65
N ILE A 135 -10.38 -7.35 -10.44
CA ILE A 135 -11.53 -7.08 -11.32
C ILE A 135 -11.25 -5.83 -12.17
N PHE A 136 -10.76 -4.76 -11.56
CA PHE A 136 -10.65 -3.47 -12.21
C PHE A 136 -9.42 -3.34 -13.12
N GLU A 137 -8.30 -3.94 -12.75
CA GLU A 137 -7.07 -3.87 -13.56
C GLU A 137 -7.25 -4.47 -14.96
N PRO A 138 -7.83 -5.67 -15.15
CA PRO A 138 -8.08 -6.20 -16.48
C PRO A 138 -9.02 -5.32 -17.32
N ILE A 139 -10.03 -4.68 -16.70
CA ILE A 139 -10.93 -3.76 -17.40
C ILE A 139 -10.15 -2.53 -17.88
N ALA A 140 -9.34 -1.94 -16.99
CA ALA A 140 -8.53 -0.76 -17.33
C ALA A 140 -7.54 -1.04 -18.47
N VAL A 141 -6.89 -2.20 -18.46
CA VAL A 141 -5.96 -2.63 -19.50
C VAL A 141 -6.69 -2.81 -20.83
N ASN A 142 -7.87 -3.44 -20.85
CA ASN A 142 -8.70 -3.59 -22.04
C ASN A 142 -9.17 -2.24 -22.61
N LEU A 143 -9.35 -1.23 -21.76
CA LEU A 143 -9.66 0.15 -22.17
C LEU A 143 -8.45 0.93 -22.66
N GLY A 144 -7.24 0.35 -22.61
CA GLY A 144 -5.99 0.95 -23.09
C GLY A 144 -5.25 1.80 -22.05
N TYR A 145 -5.62 1.72 -20.76
CA TYR A 145 -4.89 2.40 -19.70
C TYR A 145 -3.61 1.65 -19.32
N ASP A 146 -2.56 2.41 -19.02
CA ASP A 146 -1.32 1.87 -18.48
C ASP A 146 -1.57 1.30 -17.06
N PRO A 147 -1.16 0.06 -16.75
CA PRO A 147 -1.42 -0.57 -15.45
C PRO A 147 -0.83 0.19 -14.27
N ILE A 148 0.35 0.81 -14.45
CA ILE A 148 1.02 1.55 -13.37
C ILE A 148 0.28 2.87 -13.12
N ALA A 149 -0.06 3.59 -14.17
CA ALA A 149 -0.85 4.83 -14.05
C ALA A 149 -2.21 4.54 -13.39
N PHE A 150 -2.88 3.46 -13.79
CA PHE A 150 -4.14 3.04 -13.20
C PHE A 150 -4.00 2.69 -11.70
N ALA A 151 -2.95 1.96 -11.33
CA ALA A 151 -2.67 1.64 -9.93
C ALA A 151 -2.45 2.90 -9.08
N ILE A 152 -1.72 3.90 -9.61
CA ILE A 152 -1.50 5.18 -8.92
C ILE A 152 -2.83 5.92 -8.71
N VAL A 153 -3.68 5.98 -9.73
CA VAL A 153 -5.02 6.59 -9.62
C VAL A 153 -5.85 5.85 -8.57
N GLY A 154 -5.80 4.52 -8.54
CA GLY A 154 -6.50 3.71 -7.55
C GLY A 154 -6.06 4.00 -6.12
N ILE A 155 -4.74 4.03 -5.89
CA ILE A 155 -4.17 4.37 -4.57
C ILE A 155 -4.65 5.77 -4.13
N LEU A 156 -4.54 6.76 -4.99
CA LEU A 156 -4.96 8.14 -4.69
C LEU A 156 -6.47 8.22 -4.39
N ALA A 157 -7.29 7.49 -5.13
CA ALA A 157 -8.73 7.47 -4.93
C ALA A 157 -9.11 6.83 -3.57
N ILE A 158 -8.48 5.71 -3.22
CA ILE A 158 -8.69 5.02 -1.95
C ILE A 158 -8.25 5.90 -0.78
N GLU A 159 -7.06 6.50 -0.86
CA GLU A 159 -6.55 7.40 0.18
C GLU A 159 -7.41 8.65 0.32
N ALA A 160 -7.92 9.22 -0.78
CA ALA A 160 -8.88 10.31 -0.73
C ALA A 160 -10.18 9.89 -0.03
N GLY A 161 -10.65 8.66 -0.26
CA GLY A 161 -11.79 8.08 0.45
C GLY A 161 -11.55 7.99 1.96
N LEU A 162 -10.39 7.49 2.37
CA LEU A 162 -10.01 7.38 3.79
C LEU A 162 -9.96 8.73 4.52
N LEU A 163 -9.65 9.81 3.82
CA LEU A 163 -9.67 11.17 4.38
C LEU A 163 -11.08 11.76 4.48
N THR A 164 -12.06 11.10 3.87
CA THR A 164 -13.45 11.57 3.84
C THR A 164 -14.28 10.92 4.97
N PRO A 165 -15.17 11.66 5.66
CA PRO A 165 -16.05 11.06 6.66
C PRO A 165 -16.89 9.92 6.04
N PRO A 166 -17.16 8.81 6.77
CA PRO A 166 -17.08 8.64 8.22
C PRO A 166 -15.74 8.19 8.79
N PHE A 167 -14.78 7.72 7.99
CA PHE A 167 -13.49 7.25 8.49
C PHE A 167 -12.48 8.40 8.71
N GLY A 168 -12.52 9.42 7.85
CA GLY A 168 -11.68 10.61 7.96
C GLY A 168 -12.10 11.51 9.12
N LEU A 169 -11.14 11.87 9.95
CA LEU A 169 -11.27 12.84 11.04
C LEU A 169 -11.19 14.26 10.48
#